data_a58593b3dfdf4eed86c6b2cccf646e1a
#
_entry.id   a58593b3dfdf4eed86c6b2cccf646e1a
#
_cell.length_a   1.000
_cell.length_b   1.000
_cell.length_c   1.000
_cell.angle_alpha   90.00
_cell.angle_beta   90.00
_cell.angle_gamma   90.00
#
_symmetry.space_group_name_H-M   'P 1'
#
loop_
_entity.id
_entity.type
_entity.pdbx_description
1 polymer ?
#
loop_
_entity_poly.entity_id
_entity_poly.type
_entity_poly.pdbx_seq_one_letter_code
_entity_poly.pdbx_strand_id
1 'polypeptide(L)'
;MDEKKTQLSRREMLTAAAAASFGSVLLSPTALAAQQAVKVQEGKDPGVHEPIPELTFDLENSKGSWFGEAGSAREATLTEFKPSEHIAGVSMRLKPGGIRELHWHAIAAEWAYVIDGKVMGTVISPNGEPATDIFMPGDLWYFPRGHGHALQNVGQTDCHFIIGFDDGHFSEYGTFSITDWVSKTNPKIAARNLGVSEAVIASMPKKEAYIVQGKVPANLEGYLAEDLQENQNPHKYRLASAPITRYEGGWIRRATQKEFPINATLTSVLQEINPGAVREMHWHPNADEWQYVLSGRGRITVFGAHGRVRTEEYGPGNVVFAQQGFGHYVENIGSEPLKFFALFNSPTFEEISISTWLAGNPASLIADNFGIPKSEVAKMPKKALGFIR
;
A
#
# COMPACT_ATOMS: atom_id res chain seq x y z
N MET A 1 -28.09 -49.99 -44.33
CA MET A 1 -27.68 -48.87 -45.21
C MET A 1 -26.83 -47.93 -44.34
N ASP A 2 -25.52 -48.13 -44.40
CA ASP A 2 -24.53 -47.42 -43.60
C ASP A 2 -24.10 -46.14 -44.32
N GLU A 3 -24.28 -44.97 -43.70
CA GLU A 3 -23.64 -43.75 -44.13
C GLU A 3 -22.32 -43.57 -43.39
N LYS A 4 -21.22 -43.84 -44.08
CA LYS A 4 -19.86 -43.47 -43.62
C LYS A 4 -19.64 -42.00 -43.79
N LYS A 5 -19.54 -41.24 -42.70
CA LYS A 5 -18.95 -39.89 -42.69
C LYS A 5 -17.43 -39.99 -42.74
N THR A 6 -16.87 -39.60 -43.86
CA THR A 6 -15.42 -39.46 -44.07
C THR A 6 -14.95 -38.17 -43.41
N GLN A 7 -14.16 -38.27 -42.35
CA GLN A 7 -13.41 -37.13 -41.76
C GLN A 7 -12.15 -36.91 -42.57
N LEU A 8 -12.04 -35.74 -43.18
CA LEU A 8 -10.80 -35.25 -43.81
C LEU A 8 -9.75 -34.89 -42.76
N SER A 9 -8.50 -35.28 -42.98
CA SER A 9 -7.39 -35.03 -42.08
C SER A 9 -6.92 -33.58 -42.17
N ARG A 10 -6.33 -33.07 -41.05
CA ARG A 10 -5.76 -31.70 -40.95
C ARG A 10 -4.76 -31.32 -42.04
N ARG A 11 -4.26 -32.28 -42.78
CA ARG A 11 -3.26 -32.07 -43.86
C ARG A 11 -3.91 -31.71 -45.19
N GLU A 12 -5.15 -32.08 -45.41
CA GLU A 12 -5.91 -31.81 -46.63
C GLU A 12 -6.58 -30.43 -46.66
N MET A 13 -6.72 -29.78 -45.47
CA MET A 13 -7.22 -28.41 -45.39
C MET A 13 -6.18 -27.32 -45.65
N LEU A 14 -4.91 -27.66 -45.73
CA LEU A 14 -3.81 -26.70 -45.96
C LEU A 14 -3.36 -26.57 -47.43
N THR A 15 -3.90 -27.35 -48.34
CA THR A 15 -3.51 -27.34 -49.76
C THR A 15 -4.52 -26.65 -50.70
N ALA A 16 -5.64 -26.17 -50.21
CA ALA A 16 -6.67 -25.51 -51.02
C ALA A 16 -6.60 -23.99 -51.05
N ALA A 17 -5.57 -23.36 -50.47
CA ALA A 17 -5.46 -21.88 -50.35
C ALA A 17 -4.27 -21.29 -51.16
N ALA A 18 -3.78 -22.00 -52.20
CA ALA A 18 -2.68 -21.49 -53.03
C ALA A 18 -3.00 -21.56 -54.51
N ALA A 19 -3.94 -20.81 -55.00
CA ALA A 19 -4.05 -20.38 -56.41
C ALA A 19 -5.12 -19.27 -56.57
N ALA A 20 -4.74 -18.03 -56.32
CA ALA A 20 -5.44 -16.88 -56.89
C ALA A 20 -4.46 -15.71 -57.07
N SER A 21 -3.98 -15.63 -58.32
CA SER A 21 -3.47 -14.49 -59.09
C SER A 21 -3.14 -13.16 -58.37
N PHE A 22 -1.90 -12.75 -58.57
CA PHE A 22 -1.36 -11.41 -58.42
C PHE A 22 -2.17 -10.38 -59.25
N GLY A 23 -2.87 -9.49 -58.59
CA GLY A 23 -3.35 -8.24 -59.14
C GLY A 23 -2.92 -7.12 -58.19
N SER A 24 -1.92 -6.33 -58.60
CA SER A 24 -1.48 -5.14 -57.91
C SER A 24 -2.55 -4.08 -57.92
N VAL A 25 -3.30 -3.94 -56.85
CA VAL A 25 -4.17 -2.78 -56.59
C VAL A 25 -3.41 -1.85 -55.65
N LEU A 26 -2.99 -0.70 -56.20
CA LEU A 26 -2.52 0.46 -55.41
C LEU A 26 -3.69 0.98 -54.56
N LEU A 27 -3.71 0.62 -53.27
CA LEU A 27 -4.63 1.16 -52.30
C LEU A 27 -4.19 2.58 -51.91
N SER A 28 -5.06 3.59 -52.14
CA SER A 28 -4.87 4.96 -51.71
C SER A 28 -4.78 5.05 -50.16
N PRO A 29 -4.09 6.06 -49.62
CA PRO A 29 -3.88 6.21 -48.15
C PRO A 29 -5.18 6.36 -47.34
N THR A 30 -6.32 6.61 -47.98
CA THR A 30 -7.63 6.72 -47.32
C THR A 30 -8.35 5.40 -47.06
N ALA A 31 -7.82 4.28 -47.59
CA ALA A 31 -8.44 2.97 -47.36
C ALA A 31 -7.94 2.27 -46.06
N LEU A 32 -6.88 2.77 -45.41
CA LEU A 32 -6.38 2.22 -44.14
C LEU A 32 -7.20 2.69 -42.90
N ALA A 33 -8.00 3.74 -43.06
CA ALA A 33 -8.82 4.31 -41.97
C ALA A 33 -10.20 3.63 -41.80
N ALA A 34 -10.52 2.67 -42.64
CA ALA A 34 -11.79 1.94 -42.60
C ALA A 34 -11.59 0.43 -42.30
N GLN A 35 -10.62 0.08 -41.48
CA GLN A 35 -10.69 -1.22 -40.80
C GLN A 35 -11.80 -1.09 -39.78
N GLN A 36 -12.95 -1.65 -40.17
CA GLN A 36 -14.16 -1.72 -39.38
C GLN A 36 -13.79 -2.09 -37.94
N ALA A 37 -14.17 -1.23 -37.01
CA ALA A 37 -14.31 -1.65 -35.62
C ALA A 37 -15.11 -2.95 -35.65
N VAL A 38 -14.45 -4.07 -35.32
CA VAL A 38 -15.12 -5.33 -35.08
C VAL A 38 -16.19 -4.99 -34.07
N LYS A 39 -17.46 -5.08 -34.46
CA LYS A 39 -18.55 -5.02 -33.47
C LYS A 39 -18.29 -6.18 -32.55
N VAL A 40 -17.66 -5.89 -31.43
CA VAL A 40 -17.67 -6.79 -30.29
C VAL A 40 -19.13 -7.06 -30.04
N GLN A 41 -19.57 -8.30 -30.31
CA GLN A 41 -20.89 -8.71 -29.91
C GLN A 41 -20.95 -8.43 -28.42
N GLU A 42 -21.80 -7.47 -28.02
CA GLU A 42 -22.07 -7.20 -26.62
C GLU A 42 -22.59 -8.48 -26.01
N GLY A 43 -21.68 -9.31 -25.50
CA GLY A 43 -22.02 -10.33 -24.52
C GLY A 43 -22.71 -9.57 -23.40
N LYS A 44 -23.73 -10.15 -22.78
CA LYS A 44 -24.38 -9.55 -21.62
C LYS A 44 -23.26 -9.18 -20.65
N ASP A 45 -23.01 -7.85 -20.56
CA ASP A 45 -22.05 -7.30 -19.63
C ASP A 45 -22.44 -7.75 -18.21
N PRO A 46 -21.56 -8.40 -17.47
CA PRO A 46 -21.88 -8.84 -16.11
C PRO A 46 -22.05 -7.71 -15.11
N GLY A 47 -22.19 -6.44 -15.55
CA GLY A 47 -22.50 -5.33 -14.67
C GLY A 47 -21.29 -4.49 -14.23
N VAL A 48 -20.19 -4.49 -14.98
CA VAL A 48 -18.99 -3.69 -14.65
C VAL A 48 -19.12 -2.26 -15.21
N HIS A 49 -20.27 -1.62 -15.02
CA HIS A 49 -20.47 -0.22 -15.43
C HIS A 49 -20.26 0.79 -14.30
N GLU A 50 -19.97 0.34 -13.09
CA GLU A 50 -19.70 1.27 -12.00
C GLU A 50 -18.46 2.11 -12.30
N PRO A 51 -18.51 3.42 -12.07
CA PRO A 51 -17.34 4.28 -12.22
C PRO A 51 -16.21 3.80 -11.28
N ILE A 52 -14.97 4.06 -11.65
CA ILE A 52 -13.85 3.86 -10.74
C ILE A 52 -14.14 4.67 -9.47
N PRO A 53 -14.05 4.08 -8.26
CA PRO A 53 -14.33 4.78 -7.02
C PRO A 53 -13.36 5.95 -6.78
N GLU A 54 -13.60 6.75 -5.77
CA GLU A 54 -12.69 7.82 -5.36
C GLU A 54 -11.28 7.26 -5.11
N LEU A 55 -10.27 7.97 -5.63
CA LEU A 55 -8.87 7.56 -5.54
C LEU A 55 -8.15 8.21 -4.36
N THR A 56 -8.73 9.28 -3.80
CA THR A 56 -8.07 10.11 -2.78
C THR A 56 -8.97 10.31 -1.57
N PHE A 57 -8.34 10.42 -0.40
CA PHE A 57 -9.02 10.74 0.86
C PHE A 57 -8.16 11.73 1.67
N ASP A 58 -8.76 12.82 2.13
CA ASP A 58 -8.08 13.84 2.93
C ASP A 58 -8.02 13.42 4.41
N LEU A 59 -7.03 12.55 4.72
CA LEU A 59 -6.90 11.95 6.05
C LEU A 59 -6.64 12.99 7.13
N GLU A 60 -5.74 13.94 6.87
CA GLU A 60 -5.32 14.91 7.89
C GLU A 60 -6.39 15.93 8.24
N ASN A 61 -7.33 16.22 7.35
CA ASN A 61 -8.47 17.09 7.57
C ASN A 61 -9.78 16.33 7.82
N SER A 62 -9.74 15.00 7.85
CA SER A 62 -10.91 14.18 8.18
C SER A 62 -11.38 14.41 9.61
N LYS A 63 -12.61 13.98 9.90
CA LYS A 63 -13.25 14.19 11.22
C LYS A 63 -12.46 13.56 12.38
N GLY A 64 -11.61 12.57 12.11
CA GLY A 64 -10.87 11.83 13.13
C GLY A 64 -11.75 10.94 14.02
N SER A 65 -11.18 9.83 14.45
CA SER A 65 -11.84 8.83 15.29
C SER A 65 -11.67 9.13 16.79
N TRP A 66 -10.54 9.75 17.17
CA TRP A 66 -10.23 10.04 18.55
C TRP A 66 -9.46 11.35 18.73
N PHE A 67 -9.83 12.14 19.74
CA PHE A 67 -9.14 13.37 20.17
C PHE A 67 -9.13 13.48 21.68
N GLY A 68 -7.96 13.75 22.26
CA GLY A 68 -7.77 13.94 23.69
C GLY A 68 -6.53 14.77 23.99
N GLU A 69 -6.29 15.02 25.28
CA GLU A 69 -5.15 15.83 25.73
C GLU A 69 -3.81 15.18 25.41
N ALA A 70 -3.74 13.84 25.40
CA ALA A 70 -2.50 13.09 25.19
C ALA A 70 -2.19 12.76 23.72
N GLY A 71 -3.13 13.04 22.77
CA GLY A 71 -2.92 12.76 21.36
C GLY A 71 -4.19 12.77 20.53
N SER A 72 -4.10 12.26 19.30
CA SER A 72 -5.23 12.14 18.38
C SER A 72 -5.00 11.03 17.34
N ALA A 73 -6.09 10.51 16.76
CA ALA A 73 -6.08 9.57 15.67
C ALA A 73 -7.12 9.94 14.60
N ARG A 74 -6.77 9.72 13.34
CA ARG A 74 -7.67 9.82 12.17
C ARG A 74 -7.54 8.55 11.34
N GLU A 75 -8.65 8.02 10.88
CA GLU A 75 -8.71 6.75 10.19
C GLU A 75 -9.09 6.92 8.71
N ALA A 76 -8.53 6.07 7.88
CA ALA A 76 -8.92 5.80 6.50
C ALA A 76 -9.10 4.28 6.37
N THR A 77 -10.21 3.78 6.87
CA THR A 77 -10.63 2.38 6.79
C THR A 77 -11.68 2.22 5.68
N LEU A 78 -12.14 1.01 5.43
CA LEU A 78 -13.26 0.76 4.52
C LEU A 78 -14.52 1.61 4.86
N THR A 79 -14.67 2.05 6.11
CA THR A 79 -15.81 2.88 6.53
C THR A 79 -15.70 4.31 6.01
N GLU A 80 -14.54 4.94 6.16
CA GLU A 80 -14.27 6.32 5.79
C GLU A 80 -13.89 6.45 4.31
N PHE A 81 -13.15 5.46 3.79
CA PHE A 81 -12.60 5.44 2.44
C PHE A 81 -12.89 4.09 1.76
N LYS A 82 -13.97 4.01 1.02
CA LYS A 82 -14.49 2.77 0.42
C LYS A 82 -13.49 1.93 -0.38
N PRO A 83 -12.53 2.48 -1.14
CA PRO A 83 -11.53 1.68 -1.84
C PRO A 83 -10.57 0.90 -0.92
N SER A 84 -10.49 1.27 0.34
CA SER A 84 -9.54 0.72 1.34
C SER A 84 -9.99 -0.66 1.87
N GLU A 85 -10.32 -1.61 0.98
CA GLU A 85 -10.87 -2.91 1.36
C GLU A 85 -9.85 -3.83 2.05
N HIS A 86 -8.59 -3.75 1.65
CA HIS A 86 -7.54 -4.67 2.11
C HIS A 86 -6.41 -3.98 2.88
N ILE A 87 -6.40 -2.66 2.92
CA ILE A 87 -5.43 -1.86 3.68
C ILE A 87 -6.19 -0.75 4.38
N ALA A 88 -6.09 -0.68 5.70
CA ALA A 88 -6.55 0.49 6.45
C ALA A 88 -5.36 1.36 6.84
N GLY A 89 -5.58 2.66 7.01
CA GLY A 89 -4.56 3.59 7.47
C GLY A 89 -5.03 4.45 8.63
N VAL A 90 -4.11 4.78 9.54
CA VAL A 90 -4.37 5.69 10.68
C VAL A 90 -3.25 6.72 10.77
N SER A 91 -3.61 8.00 10.83
CA SER A 91 -2.70 9.08 11.23
C SER A 91 -2.80 9.26 12.74
N MET A 92 -1.71 8.97 13.45
CA MET A 92 -1.67 9.11 14.90
C MET A 92 -0.66 10.17 15.33
N ARG A 93 -1.09 10.99 16.30
CA ARG A 93 -0.22 11.94 17.00
C ARG A 93 -0.27 11.71 18.49
N LEU A 94 0.91 11.62 19.10
CA LEU A 94 1.06 11.54 20.55
C LEU A 94 1.77 12.79 21.05
N LYS A 95 1.20 13.43 22.06
CA LYS A 95 1.83 14.52 22.82
C LYS A 95 3.03 13.99 23.61
N PRO A 96 3.97 14.85 24.07
CA PRO A 96 5.05 14.40 24.96
C PRO A 96 4.52 13.58 26.15
N GLY A 97 5.03 12.36 26.30
CA GLY A 97 4.58 11.40 27.30
C GLY A 97 3.28 10.67 26.97
N GLY A 98 2.56 11.04 25.91
CA GLY A 98 1.35 10.34 25.48
C GLY A 98 1.63 8.87 25.14
N ILE A 99 0.73 7.99 25.58
CA ILE A 99 0.85 6.53 25.44
C ILE A 99 -0.38 6.01 24.71
N ARG A 100 -0.20 5.38 23.55
CA ARG A 100 -1.21 4.45 23.03
C ARG A 100 -1.13 3.21 23.90
N GLU A 101 -2.21 2.97 24.67
CA GLU A 101 -2.19 1.97 25.75
C GLU A 101 -1.88 0.54 25.26
N LEU A 102 -1.57 -0.36 26.18
CA LEU A 102 -1.28 -1.77 25.88
C LEU A 102 -2.48 -2.45 25.23
N HIS A 103 -2.29 -2.94 24.01
CA HIS A 103 -3.36 -3.48 23.19
C HIS A 103 -2.83 -4.47 22.15
N TRP A 104 -3.72 -5.12 21.40
CA TRP A 104 -3.39 -5.93 20.22
C TRP A 104 -4.53 -5.90 19.20
N HIS A 105 -4.19 -6.20 17.96
CA HIS A 105 -5.14 -6.30 16.86
C HIS A 105 -5.32 -7.77 16.47
N ALA A 106 -6.56 -8.29 16.59
CA ALA A 106 -6.83 -9.70 16.33
C ALA A 106 -6.89 -10.02 14.84
N ILE A 107 -7.35 -9.09 14.01
CA ILE A 107 -7.61 -9.33 12.58
C ILE A 107 -6.51 -8.79 11.66
N ALA A 108 -5.66 -7.86 12.13
CA ALA A 108 -4.67 -7.19 11.29
C ALA A 108 -3.28 -7.19 11.92
N ALA A 109 -2.24 -7.21 11.10
CA ALA A 109 -0.89 -6.80 11.47
C ALA A 109 -0.80 -5.28 11.41
N GLU A 110 0.04 -4.69 12.28
CA GLU A 110 0.31 -3.26 12.32
C GLU A 110 1.67 -2.96 11.68
N TRP A 111 1.67 -2.09 10.71
CA TRP A 111 2.86 -1.47 10.14
C TRP A 111 2.80 0.04 10.42
N ALA A 112 3.96 0.69 10.61
CA ALA A 112 3.95 2.15 10.69
C ALA A 112 5.23 2.80 10.18
N TYR A 113 5.09 4.09 9.79
CA TYR A 113 6.17 4.97 9.37
C TYR A 113 6.18 6.22 10.23
N VAL A 114 7.31 6.51 10.88
CA VAL A 114 7.47 7.73 11.69
C VAL A 114 7.78 8.92 10.80
N ILE A 115 6.94 9.96 10.89
CA ILE A 115 7.09 11.21 10.16
C ILE A 115 7.89 12.21 10.99
N ASP A 116 7.56 12.37 12.28
CA ASP A 116 8.19 13.33 13.17
C ASP A 116 8.18 12.84 14.63
N GLY A 117 9.08 13.39 15.44
CA GLY A 117 9.20 13.07 16.86
C GLY A 117 9.94 11.76 17.17
N LYS A 118 9.69 11.23 18.36
CA LYS A 118 10.32 9.99 18.85
C LYS A 118 9.27 9.15 19.57
N VAL A 119 9.08 7.92 19.12
CA VAL A 119 8.16 6.99 19.76
C VAL A 119 8.93 5.75 20.24
N MET A 120 8.73 5.37 21.48
CA MET A 120 9.15 4.08 22.01
C MET A 120 8.02 3.09 21.78
N GLY A 121 8.33 1.98 21.12
CA GLY A 121 7.41 0.87 20.89
C GLY A 121 7.90 -0.37 21.61
N THR A 122 7.00 -1.06 22.30
CA THR A 122 7.25 -2.38 22.90
C THR A 122 6.26 -3.38 22.32
N VAL A 123 6.76 -4.51 21.85
CA VAL A 123 5.94 -5.62 21.34
C VAL A 123 6.32 -6.91 22.04
N ILE A 124 5.33 -7.78 22.31
CA ILE A 124 5.54 -9.07 23.00
C ILE A 124 5.36 -10.18 21.99
N SER A 125 6.38 -11.02 21.84
CA SER A 125 6.32 -12.25 21.05
C SER A 125 5.55 -13.37 21.77
N PRO A 126 5.03 -14.39 21.05
CA PRO A 126 4.28 -15.50 21.65
C PRO A 126 5.08 -16.32 22.70
N ASN A 127 6.40 -16.30 22.64
CA ASN A 127 7.29 -16.92 23.65
C ASN A 127 7.48 -16.06 24.91
N GLY A 128 6.85 -14.86 24.96
CA GLY A 128 6.93 -13.93 26.10
C GLY A 128 8.13 -12.99 26.05
N GLU A 129 8.96 -13.03 25.00
CA GLU A 129 10.10 -12.12 24.85
C GLU A 129 9.62 -10.73 24.38
N PRO A 130 9.95 -9.66 25.14
CA PRO A 130 9.67 -8.29 24.71
C PRO A 130 10.74 -7.81 23.74
N ALA A 131 10.32 -7.03 22.73
CA ALA A 131 11.20 -6.21 21.92
C ALA A 131 10.80 -4.75 22.08
N THR A 132 11.69 -3.93 22.66
CA THR A 132 11.46 -2.49 22.86
C THR A 132 12.50 -1.71 22.08
N ASP A 133 12.11 -0.67 21.36
CA ASP A 133 13.02 0.21 20.63
C ASP A 133 12.45 1.63 20.52
N ILE A 134 13.32 2.57 20.16
CA ILE A 134 12.93 3.95 19.82
C ILE A 134 12.93 4.11 18.31
N PHE A 135 11.78 4.48 17.78
CA PHE A 135 11.57 4.76 16.35
C PHE A 135 11.64 6.27 16.11
N MET A 136 12.34 6.65 15.06
CA MET A 136 12.63 8.04 14.68
C MET A 136 12.13 8.32 13.27
N PRO A 137 12.06 9.59 12.82
CA PRO A 137 11.62 9.92 11.47
C PRO A 137 12.33 9.08 10.40
N GLY A 138 11.54 8.40 9.58
CA GLY A 138 12.01 7.49 8.54
C GLY A 138 12.20 6.04 8.95
N ASP A 139 11.98 5.71 10.23
CA ASP A 139 11.93 4.31 10.71
C ASP A 139 10.55 3.71 10.47
N LEU A 140 10.53 2.39 10.29
CA LEU A 140 9.34 1.56 10.25
C LEU A 140 9.29 0.64 11.47
N TRP A 141 8.08 0.25 11.87
CA TRP A 141 7.86 -0.98 12.63
C TRP A 141 6.86 -1.90 11.95
N TYR A 142 6.92 -3.16 12.32
CA TYR A 142 5.92 -4.16 11.97
C TYR A 142 5.63 -5.04 13.18
N PHE A 143 4.37 -5.04 13.62
CA PHE A 143 3.85 -5.88 14.68
C PHE A 143 2.91 -6.92 14.10
N PRO A 144 3.28 -8.20 14.16
CA PRO A 144 2.44 -9.26 13.61
C PRO A 144 1.07 -9.31 14.29
N ARG A 145 0.09 -9.79 13.56
CA ARG A 145 -1.28 -9.98 14.05
C ARG A 145 -1.29 -10.69 15.41
N GLY A 146 -2.08 -10.15 16.35
CA GLY A 146 -2.25 -10.71 17.68
C GLY A 146 -1.10 -10.45 18.67
N HIS A 147 -0.03 -9.75 18.26
CA HIS A 147 1.06 -9.40 19.19
C HIS A 147 0.68 -8.18 20.04
N GLY A 148 0.74 -8.37 21.37
CA GLY A 148 0.51 -7.27 22.32
C GLY A 148 1.58 -6.20 22.21
N HIS A 149 1.20 -4.93 22.16
CA HIS A 149 2.15 -3.82 22.05
C HIS A 149 1.63 -2.54 22.70
N ALA A 150 2.53 -1.58 22.87
CA ALA A 150 2.26 -0.24 23.35
C ALA A 150 3.23 0.76 22.69
N LEU A 151 2.79 2.00 22.54
CA LEU A 151 3.59 3.08 21.97
C LEU A 151 3.60 4.27 22.94
N GLN A 152 4.77 4.89 23.14
CA GLN A 152 4.89 6.09 23.98
C GLN A 152 5.73 7.14 23.26
N ASN A 153 5.23 8.36 23.19
CA ASN A 153 6.07 9.49 22.82
C ASN A 153 7.08 9.79 23.93
N VAL A 154 8.35 9.53 23.65
CA VAL A 154 9.48 9.77 24.56
C VAL A 154 10.27 11.03 24.22
N GLY A 155 9.81 11.78 23.23
CA GLY A 155 10.35 13.09 22.82
C GLY A 155 9.77 14.24 23.64
N GLN A 156 10.33 15.45 23.40
CA GLN A 156 9.86 16.70 24.02
C GLN A 156 8.88 17.46 23.11
N THR A 157 8.65 16.96 21.89
CA THR A 157 7.71 17.50 20.91
C THR A 157 6.66 16.44 20.58
N ASP A 158 5.58 16.84 19.91
CA ASP A 158 4.60 15.90 19.37
C ASP A 158 5.31 14.87 18.48
N CYS A 159 4.84 13.63 18.54
CA CYS A 159 5.25 12.57 17.62
C CYS A 159 4.11 12.31 16.65
N HIS A 160 4.44 12.20 15.35
CA HIS A 160 3.50 11.90 14.29
C HIS A 160 3.97 10.68 13.50
N PHE A 161 3.09 9.71 13.33
CA PHE A 161 3.33 8.52 12.51
C PHE A 161 2.05 8.07 11.83
N ILE A 162 2.23 7.41 10.70
CA ILE A 162 1.13 6.80 9.96
C ILE A 162 1.22 5.29 10.16
N ILE A 163 0.10 4.71 10.54
CA ILE A 163 -0.06 3.27 10.74
C ILE A 163 -0.79 2.72 9.52
N GLY A 164 -0.38 1.54 9.06
CA GLY A 164 -1.05 0.75 8.04
C GLY A 164 -1.40 -0.62 8.58
N PHE A 165 -2.58 -1.11 8.25
CA PHE A 165 -3.08 -2.43 8.62
C PHE A 165 -3.35 -3.25 7.36
N ASP A 166 -3.08 -4.55 7.41
CA ASP A 166 -3.29 -5.49 6.30
C ASP A 166 -4.75 -5.99 6.18
N ASP A 167 -5.70 -5.20 6.65
CA ASP A 167 -7.14 -5.45 6.58
C ASP A 167 -7.90 -4.12 6.59
N GLY A 168 -8.67 -3.84 5.56
CA GLY A 168 -9.49 -2.63 5.44
C GLY A 168 -10.66 -2.57 6.42
N HIS A 169 -11.07 -3.72 6.98
CA HIS A 169 -12.09 -3.80 8.05
C HIS A 169 -11.52 -3.51 9.44
N PHE A 170 -10.21 -3.20 9.51
CA PHE A 170 -9.64 -2.71 10.75
C PHE A 170 -10.51 -1.57 11.30
N SER A 171 -10.71 -1.59 12.61
CA SER A 171 -11.30 -0.46 13.34
C SER A 171 -10.76 -0.45 14.76
N GLU A 172 -10.69 0.72 15.36
CA GLU A 172 -10.30 0.84 16.77
C GLU A 172 -11.27 0.12 17.71
N TYR A 173 -12.53 -0.03 17.33
CA TYR A 173 -13.50 -0.85 18.08
C TYR A 173 -13.18 -2.35 18.08
N GLY A 174 -12.40 -2.82 17.11
CA GLY A 174 -11.91 -4.20 17.04
C GLY A 174 -10.56 -4.41 17.73
N THR A 175 -10.00 -3.36 18.34
CA THR A 175 -8.74 -3.41 19.10
C THR A 175 -9.00 -3.95 20.52
N PHE A 176 -8.14 -4.86 20.96
CA PHE A 176 -8.26 -5.48 22.27
C PHE A 176 -7.38 -4.74 23.29
N SER A 177 -7.99 -3.97 24.19
CA SER A 177 -7.30 -3.26 25.26
C SER A 177 -7.07 -4.16 26.47
N ILE A 178 -5.87 -4.12 27.05
CA ILE A 178 -5.56 -4.79 28.29
C ILE A 178 -6.38 -4.22 29.46
N THR A 179 -6.65 -2.92 29.44
CA THR A 179 -7.46 -2.21 30.44
C THR A 179 -8.88 -2.75 30.47
N ASP A 180 -9.50 -2.90 29.30
CA ASP A 180 -10.84 -3.47 29.20
C ASP A 180 -10.86 -4.93 29.64
N TRP A 181 -9.89 -5.72 29.24
CA TRP A 181 -9.81 -7.12 29.66
C TRP A 181 -9.73 -7.25 31.17
N VAL A 182 -8.79 -6.56 31.82
CA VAL A 182 -8.64 -6.57 33.28
C VAL A 182 -9.91 -6.08 33.96
N SER A 183 -10.53 -5.00 33.46
CA SER A 183 -11.74 -4.40 34.05
C SER A 183 -12.98 -5.30 34.00
N LYS A 184 -13.05 -6.21 33.04
CA LYS A 184 -14.15 -7.19 32.85
C LYS A 184 -13.83 -8.56 33.45
N THR A 185 -12.62 -8.79 33.91
CA THR A 185 -12.22 -10.00 34.58
C THR A 185 -12.66 -9.98 36.04
N ASN A 186 -13.03 -11.15 36.60
CA ASN A 186 -13.32 -11.27 38.03
C ASN A 186 -12.11 -10.74 38.86
N PRO A 187 -12.29 -9.77 39.79
CA PRO A 187 -11.19 -9.11 40.48
C PRO A 187 -10.25 -10.09 41.22
N LYS A 188 -10.77 -11.19 41.77
CA LYS A 188 -9.95 -12.23 42.43
C LYS A 188 -9.05 -12.96 41.44
N ILE A 189 -9.57 -13.21 40.22
CA ILE A 189 -8.78 -13.84 39.16
C ILE A 189 -7.71 -12.88 38.64
N ALA A 190 -8.07 -11.64 38.36
CA ALA A 190 -7.12 -10.61 37.92
C ALA A 190 -6.01 -10.38 38.96
N ALA A 191 -6.37 -10.23 40.26
CA ALA A 191 -5.42 -10.06 41.34
C ALA A 191 -4.42 -11.21 41.45
N ARG A 192 -4.91 -12.43 41.38
CA ARG A 192 -4.06 -13.64 41.40
C ARG A 192 -3.15 -13.74 40.18
N ASN A 193 -3.66 -13.43 39.00
CA ASN A 193 -2.88 -13.47 37.76
C ASN A 193 -1.78 -12.41 37.72
N LEU A 194 -2.06 -11.20 38.21
CA LEU A 194 -1.13 -10.07 38.20
C LEU A 194 -0.24 -10.02 39.48
N GLY A 195 -0.48 -10.88 40.45
CA GLY A 195 0.29 -10.91 41.71
C GLY A 195 0.08 -9.68 42.61
N VAL A 196 -1.10 -9.02 42.51
CA VAL A 196 -1.45 -7.81 43.27
C VAL A 196 -2.69 -8.03 44.12
N SER A 197 -3.03 -7.07 45.00
CA SER A 197 -4.28 -7.13 45.81
C SER A 197 -5.50 -6.77 44.97
N GLU A 198 -6.70 -7.26 45.40
CA GLU A 198 -7.99 -6.85 44.80
C GLU A 198 -8.21 -5.33 44.88
N ALA A 199 -7.66 -4.67 45.89
CA ALA A 199 -7.72 -3.21 46.03
C ALA A 199 -6.97 -2.50 44.89
N VAL A 200 -5.81 -3.04 44.45
CA VAL A 200 -5.08 -2.51 43.30
C VAL A 200 -5.90 -2.70 42.03
N ILE A 201 -6.51 -3.89 41.81
CA ILE A 201 -7.41 -4.11 40.66
C ILE A 201 -8.60 -3.13 40.70
N ALA A 202 -9.17 -2.88 41.89
CA ALA A 202 -10.26 -1.95 42.04
C ALA A 202 -9.89 -0.50 41.68
N SER A 203 -8.64 -0.09 41.88
CA SER A 203 -8.11 1.24 41.52
C SER A 203 -7.77 1.44 40.04
N MET A 204 -7.63 0.34 39.27
CA MET A 204 -7.33 0.43 37.85
C MET A 204 -8.50 1.04 37.05
N PRO A 205 -8.22 1.67 35.88
CA PRO A 205 -9.27 2.16 34.98
C PRO A 205 -10.30 1.09 34.64
N LYS A 206 -11.56 1.49 34.44
CA LYS A 206 -12.68 0.55 34.20
C LYS A 206 -13.09 0.44 32.72
N LYS A 207 -12.43 1.20 31.87
CA LYS A 207 -12.59 1.17 30.41
C LYS A 207 -11.30 1.64 29.75
N GLU A 208 -11.11 1.24 28.53
CA GLU A 208 -10.08 1.75 27.64
C GLU A 208 -10.07 3.28 27.60
N ALA A 209 -8.87 3.86 27.65
CA ALA A 209 -8.66 5.29 27.46
C ALA A 209 -8.13 5.62 26.07
N TYR A 210 -7.74 4.60 25.29
CA TYR A 210 -7.15 4.65 23.97
C TYR A 210 -5.76 5.30 23.95
N ILE A 211 -5.64 6.59 24.29
CA ILE A 211 -4.37 7.29 24.52
C ILE A 211 -4.37 7.87 25.95
N VAL A 212 -3.35 7.50 26.70
CA VAL A 212 -3.19 7.89 28.11
C VAL A 212 -2.07 8.91 28.23
N GLN A 213 -2.25 9.94 29.09
CA GLN A 213 -1.17 10.87 29.42
C GLN A 213 -0.23 10.25 30.47
N GLY A 214 0.97 9.91 30.03
CA GLY A 214 2.10 9.52 30.88
C GLY A 214 3.10 10.66 31.04
N LYS A 215 4.29 10.32 31.54
CA LYS A 215 5.42 11.25 31.66
C LYS A 215 6.49 10.85 30.63
N VAL A 216 7.17 11.86 30.07
CA VAL A 216 8.38 11.61 29.29
C VAL A 216 9.44 11.01 30.22
N PRO A 217 10.02 9.86 29.92
CA PRO A 217 11.07 9.26 30.75
C PRO A 217 12.27 10.21 30.90
N ALA A 218 12.74 10.39 32.14
CA ALA A 218 13.90 11.24 32.43
C ALA A 218 15.20 10.61 31.94
N ASN A 219 15.28 9.28 31.90
CA ASN A 219 16.40 8.50 31.39
C ASN A 219 15.86 7.38 30.50
N LEU A 220 16.06 7.50 29.20
CA LEU A 220 15.64 6.49 28.23
C LEU A 220 16.47 5.20 28.32
N GLU A 221 17.77 5.30 28.68
CA GLU A 221 18.67 4.14 28.79
C GLU A 221 18.18 3.14 29.87
N GLY A 222 17.53 3.60 30.93
CA GLY A 222 16.95 2.73 31.95
C GLY A 222 15.65 2.05 31.53
N TYR A 223 15.01 2.48 30.43
CA TYR A 223 13.83 1.84 29.85
C TYR A 223 14.16 0.85 28.75
N LEU A 224 15.27 1.10 28.07
CA LEU A 224 15.81 0.18 27.09
C LEU A 224 16.57 -0.88 27.90
N ALA A 225 16.06 -2.10 27.94
CA ALA A 225 16.78 -3.21 28.59
C ALA A 225 18.23 -3.25 28.11
N GLU A 226 19.17 -3.62 28.99
CA GLU A 226 20.59 -3.69 28.68
C GLU A 226 20.91 -4.54 27.43
N ASP A 227 19.95 -5.34 26.96
CA ASP A 227 20.05 -6.25 25.82
C ASP A 227 19.68 -5.65 24.46
N LEU A 228 19.21 -4.41 24.39
CA LEU A 228 18.90 -3.77 23.12
C LEU A 228 20.17 -3.25 22.44
N GLN A 229 20.92 -4.17 21.86
CA GLN A 229 21.99 -3.81 20.92
C GLN A 229 21.38 -3.12 19.70
N GLU A 230 21.90 -1.96 19.37
CA GLU A 230 21.56 -1.19 18.17
C GLU A 230 21.50 -2.13 16.95
N ASN A 231 20.36 -2.21 16.26
CA ASN A 231 20.07 -3.02 15.08
C ASN A 231 19.65 -4.49 15.26
N GLN A 232 19.26 -4.95 16.45
CA GLN A 232 18.79 -6.34 16.63
C GLN A 232 17.27 -6.48 16.83
N ASN A 233 16.50 -5.38 16.85
CA ASN A 233 15.05 -5.48 16.95
C ASN A 233 14.45 -5.96 15.61
N PRO A 234 13.92 -7.18 15.52
CA PRO A 234 13.36 -7.70 14.28
C PRO A 234 12.12 -6.92 13.81
N HIS A 235 11.50 -6.13 14.69
CA HIS A 235 10.31 -5.33 14.40
C HIS A 235 10.64 -3.93 13.88
N LYS A 236 11.92 -3.56 13.73
CA LYS A 236 12.34 -2.25 13.26
C LYS A 236 13.09 -2.32 11.93
N TYR A 237 12.79 -1.39 11.04
CA TYR A 237 13.52 -1.21 9.78
C TYR A 237 13.71 0.28 9.46
N ARG A 238 14.94 0.69 9.11
CA ARG A 238 15.28 2.09 8.79
C ARG A 238 15.06 2.38 7.31
N LEU A 239 13.81 2.58 6.88
CA LEU A 239 13.48 2.83 5.47
C LEU A 239 14.18 4.07 4.91
N ALA A 240 14.32 5.14 5.70
CA ALA A 240 15.03 6.35 5.28
C ALA A 240 16.52 6.12 4.97
N SER A 241 17.11 5.04 5.47
CA SER A 241 18.50 4.64 5.22
C SER A 241 18.63 3.46 4.25
N ALA A 242 17.52 2.89 3.78
CA ALA A 242 17.53 1.79 2.82
C ALA A 242 18.19 2.20 1.49
N PRO A 243 18.75 1.24 0.74
CA PRO A 243 19.35 1.52 -0.57
C PRO A 243 18.37 2.22 -1.51
N ILE A 244 18.87 3.20 -2.26
CA ILE A 244 18.09 3.95 -3.24
C ILE A 244 18.26 3.33 -4.63
N THR A 245 17.13 3.05 -5.31
CA THR A 245 17.12 2.84 -6.76
C THR A 245 16.77 4.17 -7.43
N ARG A 246 17.67 4.68 -8.26
CA ARG A 246 17.53 5.98 -8.95
C ARG A 246 17.07 5.79 -10.38
N TYR A 247 16.22 6.72 -10.83
CA TYR A 247 15.72 6.87 -12.19
C TYR A 247 15.92 8.32 -12.64
N GLU A 248 15.64 8.62 -13.90
CA GLU A 248 15.77 9.98 -14.44
C GLU A 248 14.84 10.99 -13.72
N GLY A 249 13.58 10.59 -13.51
CA GLY A 249 12.54 11.44 -12.93
C GLY A 249 12.34 11.28 -11.41
N GLY A 250 13.16 10.46 -10.70
CA GLY A 250 12.94 10.24 -9.27
C GLY A 250 13.73 9.07 -8.69
N TRP A 251 13.31 8.60 -7.52
CA TRP A 251 13.94 7.48 -6.84
C TRP A 251 12.95 6.71 -5.95
N ILE A 252 13.31 5.46 -5.61
CA ILE A 252 12.57 4.63 -4.65
C ILE A 252 13.51 3.97 -3.64
N ARG A 253 12.95 3.69 -2.44
CA ARG A 253 13.48 2.78 -1.41
C ARG A 253 12.40 1.77 -1.08
N ARG A 254 12.80 0.54 -0.75
CA ARG A 254 11.86 -0.57 -0.48
C ARG A 254 12.13 -1.22 0.85
N ALA A 255 11.07 -1.72 1.46
CA ALA A 255 11.10 -2.67 2.58
C ALA A 255 10.08 -3.78 2.27
N THR A 256 10.53 -4.79 1.54
CA THR A 256 9.78 -6.04 1.30
C THR A 256 10.15 -7.05 2.39
N GLN A 257 9.52 -8.22 2.39
CA GLN A 257 9.93 -9.30 3.29
C GLN A 257 11.41 -9.70 3.14
N LYS A 258 12.02 -9.43 1.98
CA LYS A 258 13.45 -9.72 1.77
C LYS A 258 14.34 -8.80 2.60
N GLU A 259 14.03 -7.50 2.66
CA GLU A 259 14.77 -6.50 3.42
C GLU A 259 14.34 -6.44 4.88
N PHE A 260 13.08 -6.76 5.16
CA PHE A 260 12.45 -6.71 6.47
C PHE A 260 11.69 -8.02 6.75
N PRO A 261 12.38 -9.11 7.14
CA PRO A 261 11.84 -10.47 7.13
C PRO A 261 10.59 -10.72 7.97
N ILE A 262 10.40 -9.99 9.08
CA ILE A 262 9.20 -10.13 9.92
C ILE A 262 7.94 -9.56 9.24
N ASN A 263 8.11 -8.67 8.29
CA ASN A 263 7.02 -8.05 7.54
C ASN A 263 6.44 -9.05 6.52
N ALA A 264 5.54 -9.89 6.97
CA ALA A 264 5.05 -11.06 6.25
C ALA A 264 3.82 -10.76 5.36
N THR A 265 3.16 -9.61 5.53
CA THR A 265 1.87 -9.31 4.86
C THR A 265 1.85 -8.00 4.10
N LEU A 266 2.77 -7.09 4.39
CA LEU A 266 2.84 -5.77 3.77
C LEU A 266 4.20 -5.54 3.10
N THR A 267 4.24 -4.75 2.08
CA THR A 267 5.47 -4.15 1.54
C THR A 267 5.33 -2.65 1.61
N SER A 268 6.42 -1.96 1.88
CA SER A 268 6.46 -0.50 1.84
C SER A 268 7.50 0.03 0.86
N VAL A 269 7.13 1.11 0.18
CA VAL A 269 7.99 1.81 -0.79
C VAL A 269 7.96 3.30 -0.48
N LEU A 270 9.10 3.88 -0.14
CA LEU A 270 9.26 5.33 -0.07
C LEU A 270 9.76 5.82 -1.41
N GLN A 271 9.09 6.79 -2.00
CA GLN A 271 9.42 7.29 -3.33
C GLN A 271 9.31 8.80 -3.44
N GLU A 272 10.07 9.34 -4.38
CA GLU A 272 10.09 10.76 -4.70
C GLU A 272 10.11 10.95 -6.21
N ILE A 273 9.20 11.81 -6.69
CA ILE A 273 9.07 12.18 -8.10
C ILE A 273 9.50 13.64 -8.26
N ASN A 274 10.49 13.90 -9.11
CA ASN A 274 10.97 15.25 -9.39
C ASN A 274 9.86 16.13 -10.01
N PRO A 275 9.92 17.46 -9.86
CA PRO A 275 8.97 18.37 -10.52
C PRO A 275 8.84 18.11 -12.01
N GLY A 276 7.58 17.98 -12.48
CA GLY A 276 7.24 17.69 -13.89
C GLY A 276 7.53 16.28 -14.36
N ALA A 277 8.07 15.41 -13.50
CA ALA A 277 8.28 14.00 -13.83
C ALA A 277 7.03 13.15 -13.57
N VAL A 278 7.01 11.96 -14.15
CA VAL A 278 5.91 11.01 -14.08
C VAL A 278 6.45 9.65 -13.62
N ARG A 279 5.78 9.04 -12.63
CA ARG A 279 5.90 7.60 -12.38
C ARG A 279 5.24 6.89 -13.55
N GLU A 280 5.98 6.07 -14.30
CA GLU A 280 5.51 5.48 -15.55
C GLU A 280 4.21 4.69 -15.40
N MET A 281 3.50 4.49 -16.51
CA MET A 281 2.29 3.66 -16.58
C MET A 281 2.62 2.21 -16.19
N HIS A 282 1.99 1.70 -15.14
CA HIS A 282 2.23 0.37 -14.60
C HIS A 282 1.01 -0.13 -13.81
N TRP A 283 1.08 -1.37 -13.35
CA TRP A 283 0.13 -1.95 -12.39
C TRP A 283 0.83 -2.97 -11.48
N HIS A 284 0.20 -3.24 -10.35
CA HIS A 284 0.63 -4.26 -9.40
C HIS A 284 -0.25 -5.50 -9.53
N PRO A 285 0.29 -6.66 -10.00
CA PRO A 285 -0.51 -7.85 -10.22
C PRO A 285 -0.92 -8.56 -8.92
N ASN A 286 -0.23 -8.30 -7.83
CA ASN A 286 -0.33 -9.05 -6.57
C ASN A 286 -0.83 -8.24 -5.36
N ALA A 287 -1.09 -6.94 -5.52
CA ALA A 287 -1.46 -6.08 -4.38
C ALA A 287 -2.24 -4.83 -4.81
N ASP A 288 -3.03 -4.30 -3.88
CA ASP A 288 -3.48 -2.91 -3.88
C ASP A 288 -2.30 -2.00 -3.53
N GLU A 289 -2.32 -0.76 -3.99
CA GLU A 289 -1.40 0.30 -3.59
C GLU A 289 -2.15 1.37 -2.78
N TRP A 290 -1.78 1.51 -1.52
CA TRP A 290 -2.26 2.55 -0.62
C TRP A 290 -1.11 3.52 -0.33
N GLN A 291 -1.27 4.80 -0.67
CA GLN A 291 -0.22 5.82 -0.53
C GLN A 291 -0.58 6.83 0.55
N TYR A 292 0.43 7.36 1.26
CA TYR A 292 0.30 8.57 2.08
C TYR A 292 1.29 9.62 1.60
N VAL A 293 0.79 10.83 1.36
CA VAL A 293 1.56 11.92 0.76
C VAL A 293 2.26 12.74 1.84
N LEU A 294 3.60 12.76 1.79
CA LEU A 294 4.44 13.50 2.73
C LEU A 294 4.67 14.94 2.29
N SER A 295 4.90 15.19 1.01
CA SER A 295 5.15 16.53 0.46
C SER A 295 4.86 16.59 -1.04
N GLY A 296 4.71 17.81 -1.57
CA GLY A 296 4.47 18.06 -3.00
C GLY A 296 3.01 17.93 -3.41
N ARG A 297 2.74 18.10 -4.71
CA ARG A 297 1.39 17.95 -5.31
C ARG A 297 1.45 16.94 -6.45
N GLY A 298 0.58 15.95 -6.39
CA GLY A 298 0.48 14.90 -7.37
C GLY A 298 -0.86 14.87 -8.09
N ARG A 299 -0.88 14.16 -9.20
CA ARG A 299 -2.08 13.75 -9.91
C ARG A 299 -1.94 12.27 -10.24
N ILE A 300 -2.91 11.47 -9.81
CA ILE A 300 -3.00 10.07 -10.18
C ILE A 300 -4.06 9.88 -11.25
N THR A 301 -3.77 9.05 -12.24
CA THR A 301 -4.77 8.57 -13.20
C THR A 301 -4.79 7.05 -13.12
N VAL A 302 -5.98 6.50 -12.88
CA VAL A 302 -6.24 5.06 -12.81
C VAL A 302 -7.10 4.65 -13.99
N PHE A 303 -6.71 3.55 -14.63
CA PHE A 303 -7.39 2.94 -15.76
C PHE A 303 -7.98 1.59 -15.35
N GLY A 304 -9.27 1.43 -15.57
CA GLY A 304 -9.99 0.17 -15.38
C GLY A 304 -10.50 -0.42 -16.69
N ALA A 305 -11.01 -1.63 -16.64
CA ALA A 305 -11.58 -2.32 -17.80
C ALA A 305 -12.65 -1.47 -18.52
N HIS A 306 -12.87 -1.75 -19.80
CA HIS A 306 -13.81 -1.04 -20.67
C HIS A 306 -13.54 0.46 -20.84
N GLY A 307 -12.28 0.89 -20.77
CA GLY A 307 -11.90 2.28 -21.00
C GLY A 307 -12.30 3.24 -19.88
N ARG A 308 -12.68 2.73 -18.70
CA ARG A 308 -12.95 3.58 -17.53
C ARG A 308 -11.66 4.23 -17.07
N VAL A 309 -11.71 5.51 -16.83
CA VAL A 309 -10.56 6.29 -16.34
C VAL A 309 -11.04 7.24 -15.25
N ARG A 310 -10.25 7.37 -14.19
CA ARG A 310 -10.44 8.39 -13.17
C ARG A 310 -9.12 9.10 -12.90
N THR A 311 -9.17 10.42 -12.79
CA THR A 311 -8.00 11.26 -12.48
C THR A 311 -8.34 12.16 -11.30
N GLU A 312 -7.45 12.20 -10.30
CA GLU A 312 -7.60 13.04 -9.12
C GLU A 312 -6.28 13.70 -8.75
N GLU A 313 -6.36 14.93 -8.23
CA GLU A 313 -5.22 15.67 -7.68
C GLU A 313 -5.19 15.57 -6.16
N TYR A 314 -3.99 15.58 -5.58
CA TYR A 314 -3.80 15.42 -4.16
C TYR A 314 -2.56 16.17 -3.65
N GLY A 315 -2.45 16.33 -2.34
CA GLY A 315 -1.36 16.98 -1.65
C GLY A 315 -0.97 16.32 -0.34
N PRO A 316 -0.11 16.96 0.45
CA PRO A 316 0.34 16.42 1.74
C PRO A 316 -0.82 16.07 2.68
N GLY A 317 -0.73 14.91 3.35
CA GLY A 317 -1.76 14.43 4.26
C GLY A 317 -2.91 13.68 3.60
N ASN A 318 -2.94 13.63 2.27
CA ASN A 318 -3.91 12.80 1.56
C ASN A 318 -3.45 11.33 1.50
N VAL A 319 -4.43 10.45 1.53
CA VAL A 319 -4.31 9.05 1.12
C VAL A 319 -4.66 8.96 -0.35
N VAL A 320 -3.93 8.12 -1.09
CA VAL A 320 -4.18 7.83 -2.50
C VAL A 320 -4.22 6.32 -2.69
N PHE A 321 -5.10 5.82 -3.56
CA PHE A 321 -5.34 4.41 -3.73
C PHE A 321 -5.39 3.99 -5.19
N ALA A 322 -4.74 2.86 -5.50
CA ALA A 322 -4.87 2.15 -6.76
C ALA A 322 -5.14 0.67 -6.48
N GLN A 323 -6.24 0.16 -7.01
CA GLN A 323 -6.65 -1.22 -6.82
C GLN A 323 -5.73 -2.19 -7.57
N GLN A 324 -5.54 -3.38 -7.01
CA GLN A 324 -4.79 -4.48 -7.64
C GLN A 324 -5.20 -4.70 -9.10
N GLY A 325 -4.22 -4.76 -9.99
CA GLY A 325 -4.43 -5.00 -11.41
C GLY A 325 -4.90 -3.78 -12.21
N PHE A 326 -5.23 -2.66 -11.59
CA PHE A 326 -5.62 -1.44 -12.29
C PHE A 326 -4.39 -0.68 -12.75
N GLY A 327 -4.33 -0.40 -14.06
CA GLY A 327 -3.25 0.41 -14.64
C GLY A 327 -3.29 1.83 -14.11
N HIS A 328 -2.13 2.39 -13.73
CA HIS A 328 -2.07 3.77 -13.23
C HIS A 328 -0.72 4.43 -13.52
N TYR A 329 -0.70 5.74 -13.39
CA TYR A 329 0.50 6.55 -13.36
C TYR A 329 0.32 7.75 -12.43
N VAL A 330 1.43 8.31 -11.97
CA VAL A 330 1.44 9.46 -11.07
C VAL A 330 2.30 10.57 -11.64
N GLU A 331 1.75 11.77 -11.74
CA GLU A 331 2.44 12.98 -12.17
C GLU A 331 2.78 13.86 -10.97
N ASN A 332 3.99 14.36 -10.92
CA ASN A 332 4.27 15.52 -10.06
C ASN A 332 3.87 16.80 -10.80
N ILE A 333 2.75 17.39 -10.38
CA ILE A 333 2.18 18.62 -10.96
C ILE A 333 2.60 19.89 -10.20
N GLY A 334 3.43 19.75 -9.15
CA GLY A 334 3.95 20.84 -8.34
C GLY A 334 5.33 21.32 -8.81
N SER A 335 5.82 22.38 -8.16
CA SER A 335 7.17 22.90 -8.33
C SER A 335 8.20 22.27 -7.41
N GLU A 336 7.73 21.50 -6.39
CA GLU A 336 8.57 20.82 -5.41
C GLU A 336 8.52 19.30 -5.63
N PRO A 337 9.50 18.52 -5.12
CA PRO A 337 9.45 17.07 -5.17
C PRO A 337 8.18 16.51 -4.52
N LEU A 338 7.48 15.64 -5.23
CA LEU A 338 6.37 14.86 -4.71
C LEU A 338 6.93 13.63 -3.99
N LYS A 339 6.76 13.58 -2.67
CA LYS A 339 7.25 12.48 -1.83
C LYS A 339 6.10 11.79 -1.11
N PHE A 340 6.07 10.49 -1.16
CA PHE A 340 5.06 9.67 -0.49
C PHE A 340 5.62 8.28 -0.18
N PHE A 341 5.06 7.62 0.79
CA PHE A 341 5.24 6.19 0.90
C PHE A 341 3.99 5.46 0.41
N ALA A 342 4.19 4.27 -0.12
CA ALA A 342 3.14 3.37 -0.55
C ALA A 342 3.20 2.07 0.25
N LEU A 343 2.04 1.54 0.62
CA LEU A 343 1.84 0.22 1.19
C LEU A 343 1.16 -0.68 0.18
N PHE A 344 1.60 -1.93 0.17
CA PHE A 344 1.06 -3.00 -0.66
C PHE A 344 0.69 -4.17 0.24
N ASN A 345 -0.51 -4.71 0.11
CA ASN A 345 -0.98 -5.87 0.88
C ASN A 345 -0.38 -7.20 0.38
N SER A 346 0.92 -7.21 0.23
CA SER A 346 1.72 -8.35 -0.20
C SER A 346 3.13 -8.29 0.43
N PRO A 347 3.74 -9.43 0.79
CA PRO A 347 5.12 -9.46 1.27
C PRO A 347 6.16 -9.15 0.17
N THR A 348 5.75 -9.20 -1.10
CA THR A 348 6.60 -8.94 -2.26
C THR A 348 6.13 -7.74 -3.04
N PHE A 349 7.08 -6.95 -3.55
CA PHE A 349 6.80 -5.87 -4.48
C PHE A 349 6.85 -6.39 -5.91
N GLU A 350 5.70 -6.43 -6.57
CA GLU A 350 5.60 -6.82 -7.97
C GLU A 350 5.00 -5.67 -8.79
N GLU A 351 5.55 -5.48 -9.98
CA GLU A 351 5.17 -4.41 -10.88
C GLU A 351 5.34 -4.83 -12.33
N ILE A 352 4.35 -4.52 -13.14
CA ILE A 352 4.44 -4.65 -14.59
C ILE A 352 4.28 -3.26 -15.20
N SER A 353 5.36 -2.71 -15.75
CA SER A 353 5.31 -1.45 -16.49
C SER A 353 4.87 -1.68 -17.94
N ILE A 354 4.19 -0.69 -18.52
CA ILE A 354 3.75 -0.77 -19.90
C ILE A 354 4.94 -0.92 -20.88
N SER A 355 6.06 -0.27 -20.56
CA SER A 355 7.28 -0.35 -21.38
C SER A 355 7.86 -1.77 -21.42
N THR A 356 7.92 -2.48 -20.28
CA THR A 356 8.37 -3.87 -20.23
C THR A 356 7.39 -4.83 -20.89
N TRP A 357 6.10 -4.60 -20.71
CA TRP A 357 5.07 -5.42 -21.32
C TRP A 357 5.13 -5.32 -22.85
N LEU A 358 5.21 -4.11 -23.41
CA LEU A 358 5.34 -3.91 -24.85
C LEU A 358 6.66 -4.52 -25.35
N ALA A 359 7.78 -4.29 -24.66
CA ALA A 359 9.09 -4.82 -25.05
C ALA A 359 9.14 -6.36 -25.07
N GLY A 360 8.34 -7.03 -24.26
CA GLY A 360 8.22 -8.50 -24.21
C GLY A 360 7.44 -9.12 -25.37
N ASN A 361 6.78 -8.33 -26.20
CA ASN A 361 5.97 -8.82 -27.31
C ASN A 361 6.69 -8.71 -28.66
N PRO A 362 6.38 -9.58 -29.63
CA PRO A 362 6.88 -9.45 -31.00
C PRO A 362 6.52 -8.09 -31.61
N ALA A 363 7.51 -7.42 -32.24
CA ALA A 363 7.29 -6.09 -32.82
C ALA A 363 6.18 -6.07 -33.88
N SER A 364 5.93 -7.17 -34.59
CA SER A 364 4.80 -7.29 -35.52
C SER A 364 3.46 -7.23 -34.80
N LEU A 365 3.33 -7.94 -33.68
CA LEU A 365 2.10 -7.94 -32.87
C LEU A 365 1.77 -6.54 -32.37
N ILE A 366 2.77 -5.81 -31.85
CA ILE A 366 2.60 -4.41 -31.38
C ILE A 366 2.19 -3.50 -32.54
N ALA A 367 2.90 -3.61 -33.68
CA ALA A 367 2.61 -2.81 -34.88
C ALA A 367 1.17 -3.03 -35.37
N ASP A 368 0.77 -4.29 -35.47
CA ASP A 368 -0.58 -4.66 -35.93
C ASP A 368 -1.66 -4.24 -34.92
N ASN A 369 -1.42 -4.41 -33.61
CA ASN A 369 -2.36 -4.04 -32.55
C ASN A 369 -2.66 -2.54 -32.52
N PHE A 370 -1.63 -1.71 -32.70
CA PHE A 370 -1.76 -0.25 -32.65
C PHE A 370 -1.93 0.42 -34.02
N GLY A 371 -1.81 -0.34 -35.12
CA GLY A 371 -1.87 0.22 -36.48
C GLY A 371 -0.70 1.16 -36.79
N ILE A 372 0.50 0.90 -36.24
CA ILE A 372 1.68 1.75 -36.40
C ILE A 372 2.81 1.00 -37.13
N PRO A 373 3.74 1.72 -37.80
CA PRO A 373 4.89 1.09 -38.45
C PRO A 373 5.81 0.38 -37.45
N LYS A 374 6.38 -0.76 -37.84
CA LYS A 374 7.40 -1.49 -37.03
C LYS A 374 8.61 -0.62 -36.66
N SER A 375 8.95 0.38 -37.50
CA SER A 375 10.02 1.35 -37.21
C SER A 375 9.70 2.22 -35.97
N GLU A 376 8.45 2.50 -35.68
CA GLU A 376 8.05 3.21 -34.46
C GLU A 376 8.11 2.30 -33.24
N VAL A 377 7.68 1.04 -33.38
CA VAL A 377 7.84 0.03 -32.32
C VAL A 377 9.31 -0.17 -31.93
N ALA A 378 10.23 -0.10 -32.90
CA ALA A 378 11.68 -0.22 -32.64
C ALA A 378 12.23 0.91 -31.75
N LYS A 379 11.58 2.08 -31.69
CA LYS A 379 11.94 3.22 -30.85
C LYS A 379 11.44 3.12 -29.40
N MET A 380 10.46 2.26 -29.15
CA MET A 380 9.87 2.10 -27.82
C MET A 380 10.91 1.60 -26.81
N PRO A 381 10.78 1.99 -25.52
CA PRO A 381 11.65 1.53 -24.45
C PRO A 381 11.70 -0.02 -24.40
N LYS A 382 12.88 -0.56 -24.08
CA LYS A 382 13.09 -2.02 -23.96
C LYS A 382 13.18 -2.51 -22.52
N LYS A 383 13.01 -1.62 -21.56
CA LYS A 383 13.04 -1.88 -20.11
C LYS A 383 12.14 -0.91 -19.38
N ALA A 384 11.79 -1.21 -18.12
CA ALA A 384 11.09 -0.28 -17.26
C ALA A 384 11.85 1.04 -17.13
N LEU A 385 11.13 2.14 -17.21
CA LEU A 385 11.66 3.49 -17.07
C LEU A 385 11.55 3.97 -15.61
N GLY A 386 10.61 3.43 -14.86
CA GLY A 386 10.31 3.77 -13.49
C GLY A 386 9.75 5.17 -13.34
N PHE A 387 10.61 6.18 -13.45
CA PHE A 387 10.25 7.59 -13.43
C PHE A 387 10.82 8.30 -14.66
N ILE A 388 9.97 8.97 -15.40
CA ILE A 388 10.28 9.65 -16.65
C ILE A 388 10.12 11.15 -16.51
N ARG A 389 10.91 11.92 -17.26
CA ARG A 389 10.81 13.38 -17.40
C ARG A 389 9.94 13.77 -18.57
#